data_98bb293fdd336c1588ac45a25e6d0dc3
#
_entry.id   98bb293fdd336c1588ac45a25e6d0dc3
#
_cell.length_a   1.000
_cell.length_b   1.000
_cell.length_c   1.000
_cell.angle_alpha   90.00
_cell.angle_beta   90.00
_cell.angle_gamma   90.00
#
_symmetry.space_group_name_H-M   'P 1'
#
loop_
_entity.id
_entity.type
_entity.pdbx_description
1 polymer ?
#
loop_
_entity_poly.entity_id
_entity_poly.type
_entity_poly.pdbx_seq_one_letter_code
_entity_poly.pdbx_strand_id
1 'polypeptide(L)'
;MAIHQSIRELIGNTPLVQLNRYAAKRGLGANILAKIEYFNPAGSVKDRVGFAMLDAAEKAGKLNSETVIIEPTSGNTGIGLAAAAAARGLRIILTMPETMSVERRNLLKAYGAELVLTDGKKGMKGSIEKAEELAKSIPNSIIPGQFVNPVNPETHFKTTGPEIWRDTEGKVDIFVAGVGNGGTISGVGKYLKSQNPNIKVAAVEPDTSAVISGEPAGPHKLQGIGAGFIPDTLNTKVIDEIMKINTEEAYEAGKALPREEGFLVGISAGAALAAATKLAKLPENKGKNIVVVLPDSGDRYLSSEMFA
;
A
#
# COMPACT_ATOMS: atom_id res chain seq x y z
N MET A 1 -16.16 -19.95 -17.82
CA MET A 1 -15.45 -18.67 -17.90
C MET A 1 -16.46 -17.57 -17.65
N ALA A 2 -16.19 -16.66 -16.72
CA ALA A 2 -17.09 -15.54 -16.42
C ALA A 2 -16.63 -14.29 -17.21
N ILE A 3 -17.59 -13.60 -17.82
CA ILE A 3 -17.36 -12.28 -18.42
C ILE A 3 -17.56 -11.26 -17.30
N HIS A 4 -16.50 -10.57 -16.92
CA HIS A 4 -16.57 -9.51 -15.93
C HIS A 4 -17.21 -8.25 -16.50
N GLN A 5 -18.10 -7.63 -15.74
CA GLN A 5 -18.84 -6.45 -16.18
C GLN A 5 -18.11 -5.14 -15.88
N SER A 6 -17.14 -5.17 -14.97
CA SER A 6 -16.35 -3.99 -14.62
C SER A 6 -14.97 -4.36 -14.08
N ILE A 7 -14.04 -3.42 -14.15
CA ILE A 7 -12.72 -3.52 -13.54
C ILE A 7 -12.79 -3.81 -12.03
N ARG A 8 -13.87 -3.39 -11.36
CA ARG A 8 -14.08 -3.60 -9.92
C ARG A 8 -14.10 -5.09 -9.54
N GLU A 9 -14.65 -5.95 -10.41
CA GLU A 9 -14.74 -7.41 -10.18
C GLU A 9 -13.38 -8.12 -10.25
N LEU A 10 -12.37 -7.42 -10.80
CA LEU A 10 -10.99 -7.91 -10.91
C LEU A 10 -10.12 -7.54 -9.71
N ILE A 11 -10.63 -6.73 -8.78
CA ILE A 11 -9.87 -6.27 -7.62
C ILE A 11 -9.85 -7.35 -6.54
N GLY A 12 -8.67 -7.58 -5.99
CA GLY A 12 -8.47 -8.60 -4.97
C GLY A 12 -8.19 -9.98 -5.55
N ASN A 13 -8.31 -11.01 -4.72
CA ASN A 13 -7.92 -12.39 -5.04
C ASN A 13 -6.52 -12.46 -5.68
N THR A 14 -5.63 -11.59 -5.22
CA THR A 14 -4.25 -11.53 -5.70
C THR A 14 -3.48 -12.78 -5.28
N PRO A 15 -2.51 -13.24 -6.08
CA PRO A 15 -1.80 -14.48 -5.77
C PRO A 15 -0.94 -14.39 -4.52
N LEU A 16 -0.81 -15.52 -3.83
CA LEU A 16 0.16 -15.76 -2.78
C LEU A 16 1.22 -16.73 -3.32
N VAL A 17 2.49 -16.33 -3.29
CA VAL A 17 3.59 -17.09 -3.91
C VAL A 17 4.72 -17.35 -2.90
N GLN A 18 5.18 -18.59 -2.81
CA GLN A 18 6.35 -18.95 -1.99
C GLN A 18 7.64 -18.58 -2.72
N LEU A 19 8.50 -17.82 -2.07
CA LEU A 19 9.76 -17.33 -2.62
C LEU A 19 10.90 -18.36 -2.40
N ASN A 20 10.87 -19.46 -3.15
CA ASN A 20 11.75 -20.60 -2.92
C ASN A 20 13.22 -20.31 -3.25
N ARG A 21 13.50 -19.71 -4.41
CA ARG A 21 14.86 -19.42 -4.86
C ARG A 21 15.50 -18.31 -4.03
N TYR A 22 14.68 -17.29 -3.69
CA TYR A 22 15.09 -16.19 -2.81
C TYR A 22 15.50 -16.72 -1.44
N ALA A 23 14.67 -17.58 -0.85
CA ALA A 23 14.92 -18.20 0.45
C ALA A 23 16.15 -19.14 0.43
N ALA A 24 16.27 -20.00 -0.58
CA ALA A 24 17.38 -20.94 -0.71
C ALA A 24 18.74 -20.24 -0.83
N LYS A 25 18.82 -19.17 -1.64
CA LYS A 25 20.07 -18.40 -1.80
C LYS A 25 20.57 -17.74 -0.50
N ARG A 26 19.65 -17.47 0.43
CA ARG A 26 19.95 -16.83 1.72
C ARG A 26 20.00 -17.78 2.89
N GLY A 27 19.78 -19.08 2.66
CA GLY A 27 19.75 -20.11 3.71
C GLY A 27 18.67 -19.84 4.76
N LEU A 28 17.49 -19.33 4.35
CA LEU A 28 16.43 -18.96 5.28
C LEU A 28 15.79 -20.22 5.88
N GLY A 29 15.55 -20.18 7.19
CA GLY A 29 14.93 -21.28 7.91
C GLY A 29 13.40 -21.29 7.85
N ALA A 30 12.77 -20.14 7.58
CA ALA A 30 11.34 -19.97 7.45
C ALA A 30 10.90 -19.86 5.97
N ASN A 31 9.62 -20.15 5.70
CA ASN A 31 9.01 -19.93 4.40
C ASN A 31 8.59 -18.48 4.26
N ILE A 32 8.93 -17.82 3.16
CA ILE A 32 8.41 -16.49 2.82
C ILE A 32 7.33 -16.64 1.76
N LEU A 33 6.11 -16.20 2.10
CA LEU A 33 4.92 -16.23 1.26
C LEU A 33 4.58 -14.79 0.86
N ALA A 34 4.76 -14.46 -0.40
CA ALA A 34 4.55 -13.09 -0.92
C ALA A 34 3.13 -12.91 -1.45
N LYS A 35 2.38 -12.00 -0.87
CA LYS A 35 1.08 -11.52 -1.37
C LYS A 35 1.32 -10.45 -2.44
N ILE A 36 1.11 -10.80 -3.71
CA ILE A 36 1.51 -9.97 -4.86
C ILE A 36 0.38 -9.03 -5.26
N GLU A 37 0.35 -7.84 -4.66
CA GLU A 37 -0.75 -6.89 -4.81
C GLU A 37 -0.75 -6.11 -6.14
N TYR A 38 0.32 -6.15 -6.93
CA TYR A 38 0.30 -5.52 -8.25
C TYR A 38 -0.52 -6.28 -9.30
N PHE A 39 -1.04 -7.47 -8.98
CA PHE A 39 -2.04 -8.15 -9.80
C PHE A 39 -3.43 -7.49 -9.76
N ASN A 40 -3.65 -6.54 -8.88
CA ASN A 40 -4.80 -5.66 -9.01
C ASN A 40 -4.74 -4.87 -10.32
N PRO A 41 -5.87 -4.55 -10.96
CA PRO A 41 -5.90 -4.03 -12.35
C PRO A 41 -5.23 -2.67 -12.55
N ALA A 42 -5.23 -1.78 -11.56
CA ALA A 42 -4.45 -0.54 -11.61
C ALA A 42 -3.04 -0.69 -10.97
N GLY A 43 -2.64 -1.92 -10.66
CA GLY A 43 -1.28 -2.35 -10.35
C GLY A 43 -0.83 -2.12 -8.91
N SER A 44 -1.73 -2.03 -7.93
CA SER A 44 -1.32 -1.93 -6.54
C SER A 44 -2.39 -2.35 -5.51
N VAL A 45 -1.96 -2.53 -4.27
CA VAL A 45 -2.83 -2.72 -3.09
C VAL A 45 -3.86 -1.59 -2.91
N LYS A 46 -3.61 -0.42 -3.46
CA LYS A 46 -4.48 0.76 -3.30
C LYS A 46 -5.72 0.74 -4.20
N ASP A 47 -5.77 -0.14 -5.18
CA ASP A 47 -6.98 -0.39 -5.97
C ASP A 47 -8.13 -0.82 -5.05
N ARG A 48 -7.83 -1.70 -4.08
CA ARG A 48 -8.80 -2.15 -3.07
C ARG A 48 -9.41 -0.97 -2.31
N VAL A 49 -8.55 -0.10 -1.80
CA VAL A 49 -8.95 1.04 -0.96
C VAL A 49 -9.62 2.13 -1.80
N GLY A 50 -9.07 2.45 -2.98
CA GLY A 50 -9.63 3.47 -3.87
C GLY A 50 -11.09 3.16 -4.26
N PHE A 51 -11.34 1.94 -4.72
CA PHE A 51 -12.70 1.50 -5.06
C PHE A 51 -13.62 1.44 -3.84
N ALA A 52 -13.15 0.89 -2.73
CA ALA A 52 -13.98 0.74 -1.53
C ALA A 52 -14.39 2.09 -0.90
N MET A 53 -13.51 3.09 -0.90
CA MET A 53 -13.85 4.42 -0.40
C MET A 53 -14.93 5.09 -1.25
N LEU A 54 -14.87 4.95 -2.59
CA LEU A 54 -15.92 5.50 -3.46
C LEU A 54 -17.22 4.70 -3.34
N ASP A 55 -17.17 3.37 -3.22
CA ASP A 55 -18.35 2.55 -2.96
C ASP A 55 -19.05 2.94 -1.65
N ALA A 56 -18.28 3.21 -0.62
CA ALA A 56 -18.83 3.63 0.67
C ALA A 56 -19.46 5.02 0.59
N ALA A 57 -18.83 5.95 -0.14
CA ALA A 57 -19.37 7.28 -0.37
C ALA A 57 -20.68 7.24 -1.17
N GLU A 58 -20.74 6.39 -2.19
CA GLU A 58 -21.96 6.16 -3.00
C GLU A 58 -23.09 5.58 -2.16
N LYS A 59 -22.82 4.54 -1.37
CA LYS A 59 -23.81 3.94 -0.45
C LYS A 59 -24.30 4.91 0.61
N ALA A 60 -23.46 5.86 1.02
CA ALA A 60 -23.82 6.91 1.98
C ALA A 60 -24.56 8.10 1.32
N GLY A 61 -24.84 8.04 0.01
CA GLY A 61 -25.49 9.14 -0.73
C GLY A 61 -24.62 10.39 -0.90
N LYS A 62 -23.30 10.27 -0.69
CA LYS A 62 -22.32 11.35 -0.83
C LYS A 62 -21.68 11.42 -2.21
N LEU A 63 -21.98 10.47 -3.08
CA LEU A 63 -21.42 10.36 -4.42
C LEU A 63 -22.56 10.23 -5.43
N ASN A 64 -22.59 11.11 -6.42
CA ASN A 64 -23.48 11.07 -7.58
C ASN A 64 -22.69 11.39 -8.86
N SER A 65 -23.33 11.39 -10.02
CA SER A 65 -22.67 11.62 -11.33
C SER A 65 -21.98 12.98 -11.49
N GLU A 66 -22.32 13.97 -10.66
CA GLU A 66 -21.74 15.31 -10.69
C GLU A 66 -20.69 15.53 -9.59
N THR A 67 -20.49 14.54 -8.72
CA THR A 67 -19.55 14.67 -7.59
C THR A 67 -18.11 14.74 -8.08
N VAL A 68 -17.37 15.71 -7.58
CA VAL A 68 -15.93 15.86 -7.82
C VAL A 68 -15.14 15.20 -6.69
N ILE A 69 -14.29 14.27 -7.02
CA ILE A 69 -13.40 13.61 -6.06
C ILE A 69 -12.12 14.44 -5.96
N ILE A 70 -11.68 14.77 -4.75
CA ILE A 70 -10.45 15.53 -4.50
C ILE A 70 -9.60 14.74 -3.51
N GLU A 71 -8.34 14.43 -3.82
CA GLU A 71 -7.45 13.73 -2.87
C GLU A 71 -6.03 14.28 -2.94
N PRO A 72 -5.42 14.60 -1.77
CA PRO A 72 -4.02 15.02 -1.71
C PRO A 72 -3.12 13.76 -1.78
N THR A 73 -2.69 13.39 -2.97
CA THR A 73 -1.84 12.22 -3.17
C THR A 73 -1.16 12.20 -4.52
N SER A 74 0.06 11.73 -4.56
CA SER A 74 0.82 11.47 -5.79
C SER A 74 1.17 9.99 -5.99
N GLY A 75 0.76 9.16 -5.02
CA GLY A 75 1.11 7.74 -4.98
C GLY A 75 0.02 6.82 -5.50
N ASN A 76 0.15 5.55 -5.14
CA ASN A 76 -0.76 4.48 -5.56
C ASN A 76 -2.23 4.73 -5.17
N THR A 77 -2.50 5.45 -4.09
CA THR A 77 -3.87 5.83 -3.72
C THR A 77 -4.52 6.72 -4.78
N GLY A 78 -3.76 7.69 -5.31
CA GLY A 78 -4.23 8.52 -6.43
C GLY A 78 -4.54 7.69 -7.68
N ILE A 79 -3.70 6.70 -7.99
CA ILE A 79 -3.91 5.81 -9.14
C ILE A 79 -5.16 4.95 -8.93
N GLY A 80 -5.30 4.33 -7.75
CA GLY A 80 -6.49 3.52 -7.43
C GLY A 80 -7.79 4.35 -7.44
N LEU A 81 -7.76 5.58 -6.90
CA LEU A 81 -8.90 6.50 -6.96
C LEU A 81 -9.20 6.97 -8.38
N ALA A 82 -8.17 7.29 -9.18
CA ALA A 82 -8.36 7.70 -10.56
C ALA A 82 -8.96 6.58 -11.42
N ALA A 83 -8.48 5.35 -11.26
CA ALA A 83 -9.09 4.17 -11.91
C ALA A 83 -10.55 3.96 -11.47
N ALA A 84 -10.82 4.13 -10.16
CA ALA A 84 -12.17 3.99 -9.61
C ALA A 84 -13.13 5.09 -10.09
N ALA A 85 -12.63 6.32 -10.25
CA ALA A 85 -13.36 7.46 -10.78
C ALA A 85 -13.64 7.28 -12.29
N ALA A 86 -12.63 6.89 -13.06
CA ALA A 86 -12.76 6.62 -14.50
C ALA A 86 -13.81 5.52 -14.77
N ALA A 87 -13.78 4.44 -13.99
CA ALA A 87 -14.76 3.34 -14.11
C ALA A 87 -16.21 3.77 -13.80
N ARG A 88 -16.41 4.92 -13.16
CA ARG A 88 -17.73 5.51 -12.84
C ARG A 88 -18.08 6.73 -13.67
N GLY A 89 -17.17 7.19 -14.55
CA GLY A 89 -17.34 8.44 -15.29
C GLY A 89 -17.32 9.68 -14.40
N LEU A 90 -16.61 9.63 -13.27
CA LEU A 90 -16.54 10.73 -12.29
C LEU A 90 -15.29 11.59 -12.50
N ARG A 91 -15.43 12.87 -12.23
CA ARG A 91 -14.33 13.82 -12.23
C ARG A 91 -13.48 13.64 -10.98
N ILE A 92 -12.14 13.63 -11.14
CA ILE A 92 -11.20 13.56 -10.03
C ILE A 92 -10.09 14.60 -10.17
N ILE A 93 -9.79 15.28 -9.07
CA ILE A 93 -8.69 16.25 -8.93
C ILE A 93 -7.71 15.71 -7.90
N LEU A 94 -6.44 15.59 -8.27
CA LEU A 94 -5.38 15.15 -7.37
C LEU A 94 -4.41 16.30 -7.13
N THR A 95 -4.19 16.63 -5.85
CA THR A 95 -3.22 17.65 -5.47
C THR A 95 -1.91 17.01 -5.05
N MET A 96 -0.79 17.51 -5.55
CA MET A 96 0.52 16.95 -5.26
C MET A 96 1.64 17.97 -5.42
N PRO A 97 2.80 17.78 -4.75
CA PRO A 97 3.96 18.63 -4.96
C PRO A 97 4.46 18.56 -6.41
N GLU A 98 4.90 19.70 -6.94
CA GLU A 98 5.49 19.78 -8.30
C GLU A 98 6.77 18.96 -8.47
N THR A 99 7.39 18.51 -7.37
CA THR A 99 8.57 17.65 -7.36
C THR A 99 8.27 16.19 -7.72
N MET A 100 7.01 15.83 -7.87
CA MET A 100 6.64 14.48 -8.28
C MET A 100 7.07 14.17 -9.71
N SER A 101 7.52 12.93 -9.93
CA SER A 101 8.06 12.51 -11.23
C SER A 101 7.05 12.66 -12.38
N VAL A 102 7.59 12.90 -13.56
CA VAL A 102 6.77 13.09 -14.78
C VAL A 102 5.98 11.82 -15.10
N GLU A 103 6.58 10.65 -14.89
CA GLU A 103 5.96 9.34 -15.13
C GLU A 103 4.69 9.17 -14.26
N ARG A 104 4.77 9.53 -12.96
CA ARG A 104 3.60 9.48 -12.06
C ARG A 104 2.50 10.44 -12.51
N ARG A 105 2.88 11.67 -12.88
CA ARG A 105 1.92 12.65 -13.38
C ARG A 105 1.24 12.18 -14.66
N ASN A 106 2.00 11.60 -15.59
CA ASN A 106 1.47 11.07 -16.85
C ASN A 106 0.54 9.89 -16.61
N LEU A 107 0.89 8.97 -15.70
CA LEU A 107 0.03 7.84 -15.35
C LEU A 107 -1.33 8.29 -14.79
N LEU A 108 -1.34 9.27 -13.90
CA LEU A 108 -2.58 9.81 -13.33
C LEU A 108 -3.43 10.51 -14.39
N LYS A 109 -2.80 11.30 -15.28
CA LYS A 109 -3.48 11.94 -16.43
C LYS A 109 -4.05 10.92 -17.40
N ALA A 110 -3.38 9.78 -17.62
CA ALA A 110 -3.88 8.71 -18.49
C ALA A 110 -5.19 8.08 -17.97
N TYR A 111 -5.43 8.11 -16.65
CA TYR A 111 -6.72 7.76 -16.05
C TYR A 111 -7.74 8.91 -16.07
N GLY A 112 -7.41 10.06 -16.67
CA GLY A 112 -8.31 11.22 -16.75
C GLY A 112 -8.29 12.13 -15.52
N ALA A 113 -7.35 11.94 -14.59
CA ALA A 113 -7.26 12.80 -13.41
C ALA A 113 -6.73 14.21 -13.75
N GLU A 114 -7.37 15.23 -13.19
CA GLU A 114 -6.87 16.59 -13.18
C GLU A 114 -5.81 16.73 -12.08
N LEU A 115 -4.65 17.31 -12.42
CA LEU A 115 -3.56 17.48 -11.47
C LEU A 115 -3.41 18.96 -11.08
N VAL A 116 -3.43 19.22 -9.79
CA VAL A 116 -3.11 20.53 -9.22
C VAL A 116 -1.78 20.42 -8.50
N LEU A 117 -0.75 21.03 -9.10
CA LEU A 117 0.60 21.03 -8.55
C LEU A 117 0.73 22.11 -7.48
N THR A 118 1.39 21.77 -6.38
CA THR A 118 1.64 22.65 -5.24
C THR A 118 3.14 22.89 -5.09
N ASP A 119 3.52 23.96 -4.39
CA ASP A 119 4.92 24.30 -4.12
C ASP A 119 5.64 23.10 -3.47
N GLY A 120 6.71 22.64 -4.12
CA GLY A 120 7.50 21.51 -3.65
C GLY A 120 8.09 21.69 -2.24
N LYS A 121 8.39 22.93 -1.84
CA LYS A 121 8.89 23.26 -0.50
C LYS A 121 7.88 22.97 0.61
N LYS A 122 6.58 23.01 0.31
CA LYS A 122 5.52 22.70 1.28
C LYS A 122 5.23 21.20 1.39
N GLY A 123 5.78 20.39 0.48
CA GLY A 123 5.59 18.93 0.47
C GLY A 123 4.12 18.52 0.50
N MET A 124 3.83 17.42 1.20
CA MET A 124 2.45 16.89 1.31
C MET A 124 1.50 17.84 2.06
N LYS A 125 2.00 18.62 3.02
CA LYS A 125 1.20 19.61 3.74
C LYS A 125 0.55 20.62 2.78
N GLY A 126 1.33 21.17 1.84
CA GLY A 126 0.80 22.09 0.82
C GLY A 126 -0.25 21.45 -0.08
N SER A 127 -0.12 20.15 -0.36
CA SER A 127 -1.11 19.43 -1.14
C SER A 127 -2.41 19.20 -0.37
N ILE A 128 -2.34 18.93 0.92
CA ILE A 128 -3.52 18.80 1.80
C ILE A 128 -4.26 20.14 1.89
N GLU A 129 -3.53 21.23 2.18
CA GLU A 129 -4.11 22.59 2.23
C GLU A 129 -4.83 22.95 0.92
N LYS A 130 -4.23 22.59 -0.23
CA LYS A 130 -4.83 22.85 -1.53
C LYS A 130 -6.05 21.98 -1.83
N ALA A 131 -6.06 20.73 -1.40
CA ALA A 131 -7.22 19.85 -1.52
C ALA A 131 -8.41 20.40 -0.71
N GLU A 132 -8.17 20.86 0.51
CA GLU A 132 -9.19 21.45 1.37
C GLU A 132 -9.74 22.79 0.79
N GLU A 133 -8.85 23.63 0.23
CA GLU A 133 -9.25 24.86 -0.47
C GLU A 133 -10.18 24.56 -1.64
N LEU A 134 -9.80 23.59 -2.48
CA LEU A 134 -10.60 23.16 -3.62
C LEU A 134 -11.95 22.58 -3.18
N ALA A 135 -11.97 21.76 -2.15
CA ALA A 135 -13.21 21.18 -1.62
C ALA A 135 -14.18 22.23 -1.09
N LYS A 136 -13.68 23.35 -0.54
CA LYS A 136 -14.52 24.49 -0.12
C LYS A 136 -15.04 25.30 -1.30
N SER A 137 -14.31 25.36 -2.40
CA SER A 137 -14.65 26.18 -3.58
C SER A 137 -15.47 25.43 -4.64
N ILE A 138 -15.40 24.09 -4.65
CA ILE A 138 -16.11 23.25 -5.62
C ILE A 138 -17.33 22.62 -4.94
N PRO A 139 -18.54 23.07 -5.27
CA PRO A 139 -19.77 22.45 -4.76
C PRO A 139 -19.83 20.98 -5.14
N ASN A 140 -20.48 20.16 -4.30
CA ASN A 140 -20.63 18.71 -4.53
C ASN A 140 -19.28 17.99 -4.73
N SER A 141 -18.29 18.30 -3.89
CA SER A 141 -17.01 17.60 -3.87
C SER A 141 -16.82 16.80 -2.59
N ILE A 142 -16.01 15.74 -2.68
CA ILE A 142 -15.63 14.90 -1.54
C ILE A 142 -14.11 14.69 -1.49
N ILE A 143 -13.57 14.60 -0.28
CA ILE A 143 -12.22 14.12 -0.02
C ILE A 143 -12.34 12.72 0.59
N PRO A 144 -11.96 11.65 -0.12
CA PRO A 144 -11.99 10.27 0.43
C PRO A 144 -11.18 10.08 1.70
N GLY A 145 -10.00 10.70 1.80
CA GLY A 145 -9.25 10.82 3.04
C GLY A 145 -8.56 9.53 3.48
N GLN A 146 -7.59 9.04 2.71
CA GLN A 146 -6.94 7.75 2.95
C GLN A 146 -6.33 7.54 4.34
N PHE A 147 -5.96 8.61 5.03
CA PHE A 147 -5.29 8.55 6.35
C PHE A 147 -6.26 8.54 7.54
N VAL A 148 -7.52 8.90 7.31
CA VAL A 148 -8.54 9.05 8.36
C VAL A 148 -9.79 8.20 8.11
N ASN A 149 -9.99 7.72 6.89
CA ASN A 149 -11.20 6.99 6.49
C ASN A 149 -11.17 5.53 6.98
N PRO A 150 -12.09 5.12 7.88
CA PRO A 150 -12.12 3.75 8.42
C PRO A 150 -12.40 2.67 7.36
N VAL A 151 -12.96 3.04 6.21
CA VAL A 151 -13.15 2.11 5.08
C VAL A 151 -11.83 1.52 4.59
N ASN A 152 -10.72 2.23 4.74
CA ASN A 152 -9.40 1.76 4.35
C ASN A 152 -9.01 0.47 5.12
N PRO A 153 -8.82 0.45 6.44
CA PRO A 153 -8.52 -0.79 7.15
C PRO A 153 -9.66 -1.81 7.08
N GLU A 154 -10.91 -1.38 7.02
CA GLU A 154 -12.06 -2.28 6.90
C GLU A 154 -12.01 -3.08 5.59
N THR A 155 -11.58 -2.47 4.49
CA THR A 155 -11.40 -3.15 3.20
C THR A 155 -10.41 -4.31 3.33
N HIS A 156 -9.28 -4.10 3.96
CA HIS A 156 -8.28 -5.14 4.16
C HIS A 156 -8.74 -6.23 5.14
N PHE A 157 -9.52 -5.86 6.15
CA PHE A 157 -10.16 -6.82 7.05
C PHE A 157 -11.15 -7.73 6.29
N LYS A 158 -11.90 -7.18 5.33
CA LYS A 158 -12.93 -7.93 4.59
C LYS A 158 -12.39 -8.66 3.36
N THR A 159 -11.22 -8.31 2.85
CA THR A 159 -10.69 -8.88 1.59
C THR A 159 -9.30 -9.48 1.76
N THR A 160 -8.27 -8.68 1.94
CA THR A 160 -6.85 -9.12 1.96
C THR A 160 -6.59 -10.13 3.08
N GLY A 161 -7.11 -9.89 4.27
CA GLY A 161 -6.97 -10.80 5.42
C GLY A 161 -7.61 -12.18 5.16
N PRO A 162 -8.89 -12.26 4.77
CA PRO A 162 -9.55 -13.50 4.37
C PRO A 162 -8.86 -14.25 3.23
N GLU A 163 -8.36 -13.52 2.22
CA GLU A 163 -7.60 -14.12 1.12
C GLU A 163 -6.32 -14.81 1.62
N ILE A 164 -5.53 -14.11 2.44
CA ILE A 164 -4.30 -14.68 3.03
C ILE A 164 -4.64 -15.93 3.86
N TRP A 165 -5.65 -15.86 4.70
CA TRP A 165 -6.08 -16.97 5.54
C TRP A 165 -6.50 -18.20 4.73
N ARG A 166 -7.33 -18.00 3.73
CA ARG A 166 -7.79 -19.03 2.80
C ARG A 166 -6.61 -19.67 2.04
N ASP A 167 -5.75 -18.83 1.44
CA ASP A 167 -4.69 -19.27 0.54
C ASP A 167 -3.53 -19.97 1.29
N THR A 168 -3.42 -19.73 2.60
CA THR A 168 -2.50 -20.45 3.49
C THR A 168 -3.13 -21.62 4.24
N GLU A 169 -4.43 -21.89 4.03
CA GLU A 169 -5.18 -22.86 4.85
C GLU A 169 -5.05 -22.59 6.35
N GLY A 170 -5.01 -21.31 6.72
CA GLY A 170 -4.83 -20.87 8.10
C GLY A 170 -3.42 -21.00 8.66
N LYS A 171 -2.45 -21.42 7.86
CA LYS A 171 -1.06 -21.65 8.30
C LYS A 171 -0.23 -20.37 8.15
N VAL A 172 -0.54 -19.36 8.96
CA VAL A 172 0.21 -18.10 9.07
C VAL A 172 0.79 -17.98 10.46
N ASP A 173 2.10 -17.79 10.58
CA ASP A 173 2.77 -17.55 11.85
C ASP A 173 3.11 -16.07 12.05
N ILE A 174 3.58 -15.41 10.97
CA ILE A 174 3.99 -14.01 11.00
C ILE A 174 3.41 -13.31 9.77
N PHE A 175 2.85 -12.12 9.96
CA PHE A 175 2.40 -11.23 8.89
C PHE A 175 3.24 -9.96 8.87
N VAL A 176 3.78 -9.59 7.71
CA VAL A 176 4.66 -8.44 7.50
C VAL A 176 4.07 -7.48 6.49
N ALA A 177 3.95 -6.22 6.83
CA ALA A 177 3.56 -5.17 5.88
C ALA A 177 4.21 -3.82 6.19
N GLY A 178 4.56 -3.08 5.14
CA GLY A 178 4.99 -1.69 5.23
C GLY A 178 3.85 -0.76 5.64
N VAL A 179 4.16 0.24 6.46
CA VAL A 179 3.18 1.20 6.98
C VAL A 179 3.29 2.54 6.27
N GLY A 180 2.37 2.79 5.33
CA GLY A 180 2.12 4.12 4.77
C GLY A 180 0.93 4.78 5.48
N ASN A 181 -0.29 4.54 4.99
CA ASN A 181 -1.51 4.98 5.67
C ASN A 181 -2.01 4.01 6.76
N GLY A 182 -1.35 2.89 6.97
CA GLY A 182 -1.68 1.92 8.04
C GLY A 182 -2.85 0.97 7.76
N GLY A 183 -3.61 1.16 6.69
CA GLY A 183 -4.81 0.37 6.43
C GLY A 183 -4.55 -1.12 6.25
N THR A 184 -3.53 -1.49 5.48
CA THR A 184 -3.19 -2.90 5.21
C THR A 184 -2.84 -3.64 6.49
N ILE A 185 -1.87 -3.12 7.28
CA ILE A 185 -1.44 -3.81 8.51
C ILE A 185 -2.54 -3.89 9.54
N SER A 186 -3.34 -2.81 9.67
CA SER A 186 -4.45 -2.74 10.62
C SER A 186 -5.57 -3.72 10.27
N GLY A 187 -6.00 -3.73 9.02
CA GLY A 187 -7.11 -4.57 8.57
C GLY A 187 -6.73 -6.05 8.55
N VAL A 188 -5.60 -6.38 7.91
CA VAL A 188 -5.12 -7.78 7.84
C VAL A 188 -4.74 -8.28 9.22
N GLY A 189 -3.97 -7.50 10.00
CA GLY A 189 -3.56 -7.90 11.35
C GLY A 189 -4.75 -8.16 12.27
N LYS A 190 -5.77 -7.29 12.23
CA LYS A 190 -7.03 -7.49 13.00
C LYS A 190 -7.73 -8.78 12.55
N TYR A 191 -7.83 -9.05 11.25
CA TYR A 191 -8.47 -10.25 10.75
C TYR A 191 -7.70 -11.51 11.16
N LEU A 192 -6.40 -11.56 10.90
CA LEU A 192 -5.58 -12.74 11.22
C LEU A 192 -5.57 -13.04 12.71
N LYS A 193 -5.45 -12.02 13.58
CA LYS A 193 -5.54 -12.20 15.03
C LYS A 193 -6.94 -12.64 15.51
N SER A 194 -8.00 -12.31 14.77
CA SER A 194 -9.34 -12.83 15.09
C SER A 194 -9.48 -14.32 14.77
N GLN A 195 -8.68 -14.85 13.82
CA GLN A 195 -8.64 -16.28 13.50
C GLN A 195 -7.68 -17.04 14.43
N ASN A 196 -6.50 -16.48 14.66
CA ASN A 196 -5.50 -17.02 15.58
C ASN A 196 -4.76 -15.89 16.30
N PRO A 197 -4.99 -15.65 17.59
CA PRO A 197 -4.37 -14.56 18.35
C PRO A 197 -2.85 -14.67 18.49
N ASN A 198 -2.27 -15.86 18.23
CA ASN A 198 -0.82 -16.09 18.32
C ASN A 198 -0.05 -15.63 17.07
N ILE A 199 -0.73 -15.26 15.99
CA ILE A 199 -0.08 -14.71 14.79
C ILE A 199 0.62 -13.41 15.15
N LYS A 200 1.92 -13.33 14.86
CA LYS A 200 2.70 -12.11 15.01
C LYS A 200 2.49 -11.16 13.83
N VAL A 201 2.29 -9.88 14.12
CA VAL A 201 2.14 -8.82 13.13
C VAL A 201 3.33 -7.89 13.22
N ALA A 202 4.15 -7.85 12.17
CA ALA A 202 5.34 -7.04 12.06
C ALA A 202 5.11 -5.85 11.12
N ALA A 203 5.16 -4.65 11.68
CA ALA A 203 5.08 -3.39 10.93
C ALA A 203 6.45 -2.98 10.42
N VAL A 204 6.52 -2.47 9.19
CA VAL A 204 7.77 -1.98 8.61
C VAL A 204 7.70 -0.47 8.42
N GLU A 205 8.70 0.24 8.93
CA GLU A 205 8.89 1.68 8.77
C GLU A 205 10.33 2.03 8.36
N PRO A 206 10.59 3.21 7.79
CA PRO A 206 11.95 3.66 7.50
C PRO A 206 12.72 3.92 8.79
N ASP A 207 14.00 3.51 8.85
CA ASP A 207 14.87 3.71 10.01
C ASP A 207 15.11 5.20 10.33
N THR A 208 15.18 6.05 9.29
CA THR A 208 15.37 7.50 9.44
C THR A 208 14.08 8.29 9.70
N SER A 209 12.94 7.61 9.75
CA SER A 209 11.62 8.20 10.02
C SER A 209 10.74 7.21 10.80
N ALA A 210 11.28 6.73 11.93
CA ALA A 210 10.69 5.65 12.72
C ALA A 210 9.61 6.17 13.70
N VAL A 211 8.59 6.81 13.15
CA VAL A 211 7.53 7.49 13.90
C VAL A 211 6.67 6.54 14.72
N ILE A 212 6.44 5.32 14.22
CA ILE A 212 5.66 4.30 14.94
C ILE A 212 6.44 3.80 16.15
N SER A 213 7.78 3.76 16.06
CA SER A 213 8.67 3.46 17.17
C SER A 213 8.85 4.63 18.16
N GLY A 214 8.18 5.77 17.94
CA GLY A 214 8.26 6.96 18.80
C GLY A 214 9.44 7.90 18.50
N GLU A 215 10.12 7.72 17.37
CA GLU A 215 11.21 8.58 16.92
C GLU A 215 10.70 9.74 16.05
N PRO A 216 11.46 10.83 15.90
CA PRO A 216 11.07 11.94 15.03
C PRO A 216 10.91 11.50 13.55
N ALA A 217 10.00 12.18 12.83
CA ALA A 217 9.94 12.06 11.39
C ALA A 217 11.22 12.65 10.74
N GLY A 218 11.71 11.98 9.72
CA GLY A 218 12.90 12.37 8.97
C GLY A 218 12.77 12.08 7.47
N PRO A 219 13.70 12.61 6.66
CA PRO A 219 13.73 12.31 5.24
C PRO A 219 14.16 10.86 4.98
N HIS A 220 13.51 10.20 4.03
CA HIS A 220 13.82 8.84 3.62
C HIS A 220 13.47 8.61 2.14
N LYS A 221 14.03 7.54 1.55
CA LYS A 221 13.81 7.17 0.14
C LYS A 221 12.82 6.01 -0.04
N LEU A 222 12.25 5.48 1.04
CA LEU A 222 11.31 4.36 1.01
C LEU A 222 9.90 4.84 0.62
N GLN A 223 9.71 5.13 -0.67
CA GLN A 223 8.43 5.60 -1.21
C GLN A 223 7.30 4.61 -0.95
N GLY A 224 6.15 5.13 -0.49
CA GLY A 224 4.94 4.35 -0.22
C GLY A 224 4.72 3.98 1.24
N ILE A 225 5.74 4.12 2.09
CA ILE A 225 5.68 3.96 3.55
C ILE A 225 6.28 5.18 4.26
N GLY A 226 6.17 5.25 5.58
CA GLY A 226 6.77 6.34 6.35
C GLY A 226 6.09 7.68 6.10
N ALA A 227 4.80 7.83 6.46
CA ALA A 227 4.04 9.06 6.24
C ALA A 227 4.54 10.29 7.03
N GLY A 228 5.44 10.09 8.00
CA GLY A 228 5.95 11.15 8.88
C GLY A 228 5.03 11.49 10.05
N PHE A 229 3.93 10.78 10.20
CA PHE A 229 2.98 10.87 11.31
C PHE A 229 2.27 9.53 11.50
N ILE A 230 1.55 9.37 12.61
CA ILE A 230 0.72 8.19 12.87
C ILE A 230 -0.68 8.46 12.29
N PRO A 231 -1.11 7.72 11.23
CA PRO A 231 -2.44 7.88 10.64
C PRO A 231 -3.56 7.38 11.55
N ASP A 232 -4.74 7.99 11.50
CA ASP A 232 -5.93 7.52 12.23
C ASP A 232 -6.38 6.12 11.80
N THR A 233 -6.06 5.73 10.57
CA THR A 233 -6.31 4.39 10.02
C THR A 233 -5.33 3.32 10.52
N LEU A 234 -4.28 3.71 11.28
CA LEU A 234 -3.34 2.78 11.89
C LEU A 234 -3.81 2.31 13.27
N ASN A 235 -4.10 1.03 13.39
CA ASN A 235 -4.34 0.39 14.69
C ASN A 235 -3.03 -0.20 15.22
N THR A 236 -2.34 0.56 16.08
CA THR A 236 -1.08 0.10 16.69
C THR A 236 -1.25 -1.11 17.62
N LYS A 237 -2.46 -1.36 18.13
CA LYS A 237 -2.72 -2.49 19.05
C LYS A 237 -2.64 -3.86 18.38
N VAL A 238 -2.68 -3.93 17.05
CA VAL A 238 -2.51 -5.20 16.34
C VAL A 238 -1.05 -5.53 16.06
N ILE A 239 -0.14 -4.56 16.25
CA ILE A 239 1.28 -4.67 15.94
C ILE A 239 2.00 -5.29 17.14
N ASP A 240 2.74 -6.36 16.89
CA ASP A 240 3.56 -7.03 17.91
C ASP A 240 5.04 -6.62 17.80
N GLU A 241 5.48 -6.27 16.60
CA GLU A 241 6.87 -5.92 16.33
C GLU A 241 6.97 -4.80 15.28
N ILE A 242 7.90 -3.89 15.45
CA ILE A 242 8.18 -2.81 14.49
C ILE A 242 9.59 -3.02 13.94
N MET A 243 9.68 -3.18 12.62
CA MET A 243 10.90 -3.44 11.88
C MET A 243 11.37 -2.14 11.20
N LYS A 244 12.47 -1.58 11.68
CA LYS A 244 13.13 -0.44 11.02
C LYS A 244 14.01 -0.95 9.88
N ILE A 245 13.78 -0.44 8.67
CA ILE A 245 14.49 -0.85 7.45
C ILE A 245 15.10 0.38 6.81
N ASN A 246 16.39 0.30 6.48
CA ASN A 246 17.09 1.35 5.77
C ASN A 246 16.90 1.23 4.25
N THR A 247 17.30 2.27 3.53
CA THR A 247 17.16 2.35 2.08
C THR A 247 17.93 1.25 1.34
N GLU A 248 19.15 0.95 1.79
CA GLU A 248 20.01 -0.05 1.14
C GLU A 248 19.42 -1.46 1.24
N GLU A 249 18.97 -1.86 2.41
CA GLU A 249 18.31 -3.14 2.65
C GLU A 249 17.06 -3.32 1.78
N ALA A 250 16.24 -2.25 1.69
CA ALA A 250 15.05 -2.27 0.85
C ALA A 250 15.39 -2.40 -0.63
N TYR A 251 16.39 -1.65 -1.10
CA TYR A 251 16.83 -1.69 -2.49
C TYR A 251 17.47 -3.03 -2.86
N GLU A 252 18.30 -3.58 -1.98
CA GLU A 252 18.91 -4.91 -2.19
C GLU A 252 17.85 -5.99 -2.34
N ALA A 253 16.90 -6.07 -1.40
CA ALA A 253 15.82 -7.05 -1.46
C ALA A 253 14.94 -6.86 -2.70
N GLY A 254 14.59 -5.61 -3.04
CA GLY A 254 13.79 -5.30 -4.22
C GLY A 254 14.50 -5.60 -5.54
N LYS A 255 15.81 -5.35 -5.66
CA LYS A 255 16.64 -5.71 -6.84
C LYS A 255 16.85 -7.22 -6.99
N ALA A 256 16.89 -7.94 -5.88
CA ALA A 256 17.09 -9.40 -5.90
C ALA A 256 15.86 -10.13 -6.44
N LEU A 257 14.68 -9.70 -6.09
CA LEU A 257 13.45 -10.43 -6.36
C LEU A 257 13.17 -10.68 -7.86
N PRO A 258 13.28 -9.68 -8.77
CA PRO A 258 13.10 -9.94 -10.20
C PRO A 258 14.15 -10.88 -10.79
N ARG A 259 15.38 -10.88 -10.27
CA ARG A 259 16.47 -11.74 -10.74
C ARG A 259 16.39 -13.18 -10.22
N GLU A 260 15.73 -13.37 -9.10
CA GLU A 260 15.65 -14.65 -8.42
C GLU A 260 14.31 -15.35 -8.59
N GLU A 261 13.21 -14.59 -8.56
CA GLU A 261 11.84 -15.10 -8.63
C GLU A 261 11.03 -14.57 -9.83
N GLY A 262 11.56 -13.58 -10.58
CA GLY A 262 10.88 -13.00 -11.73
C GLY A 262 9.84 -11.92 -11.37
N PHE A 263 9.74 -11.50 -10.11
CA PHE A 263 8.78 -10.49 -9.67
C PHE A 263 9.44 -9.10 -9.58
N LEU A 264 9.12 -8.21 -10.51
CA LEU A 264 9.54 -6.81 -10.46
C LEU A 264 8.64 -6.04 -9.49
N VAL A 265 9.20 -5.58 -8.38
CA VAL A 265 8.45 -4.98 -7.28
C VAL A 265 8.91 -3.56 -6.93
N GLY A 266 8.04 -2.78 -6.30
CA GLY A 266 8.36 -1.41 -5.88
C GLY A 266 9.22 -1.34 -4.61
N ILE A 267 9.59 -0.12 -4.24
CA ILE A 267 10.52 0.18 -3.13
C ILE A 267 9.96 -0.30 -1.78
N SER A 268 8.68 -0.04 -1.51
CA SER A 268 8.06 -0.50 -0.24
C SER A 268 7.91 -2.01 -0.16
N ALA A 269 7.79 -2.69 -1.30
CA ALA A 269 7.84 -4.15 -1.36
C ALA A 269 9.23 -4.67 -0.97
N GLY A 270 10.29 -4.04 -1.47
CA GLY A 270 11.67 -4.32 -1.07
C GLY A 270 11.88 -4.16 0.43
N ALA A 271 11.36 -3.08 1.02
CA ALA A 271 11.44 -2.86 2.47
C ALA A 271 10.70 -3.95 3.27
N ALA A 272 9.49 -4.30 2.86
CA ALA A 272 8.73 -5.38 3.51
C ALA A 272 9.43 -6.74 3.38
N LEU A 273 10.00 -7.04 2.21
CA LEU A 273 10.76 -8.26 1.97
C LEU A 273 12.06 -8.31 2.79
N ALA A 274 12.77 -7.19 2.95
CA ALA A 274 13.95 -7.11 3.80
C ALA A 274 13.61 -7.43 5.26
N ALA A 275 12.50 -6.90 5.77
CA ALA A 275 12.00 -7.21 7.12
C ALA A 275 11.64 -8.70 7.25
N ALA A 276 10.88 -9.25 6.29
CA ALA A 276 10.54 -10.68 6.27
C ALA A 276 11.79 -11.58 6.23
N THR A 277 12.83 -11.14 5.51
CA THR A 277 14.11 -11.84 5.42
C THR A 277 14.83 -11.84 6.77
N LYS A 278 14.87 -10.72 7.49
CA LYS A 278 15.44 -10.65 8.84
C LYS A 278 14.73 -11.62 9.78
N LEU A 279 13.40 -11.63 9.77
CA LEU A 279 12.59 -12.56 10.58
C LEU A 279 12.82 -14.02 10.19
N ALA A 280 12.95 -14.33 8.91
CA ALA A 280 13.17 -15.69 8.41
C ALA A 280 14.55 -16.27 8.76
N LYS A 281 15.53 -15.41 9.10
CA LYS A 281 16.85 -15.83 9.57
C LYS A 281 16.88 -16.20 11.04
N LEU A 282 15.89 -15.80 11.84
CA LEU A 282 15.85 -16.07 13.26
C LEU A 282 15.63 -17.57 13.50
N PRO A 283 16.43 -18.21 14.37
CA PRO A 283 16.33 -19.67 14.64
C PRO A 283 14.95 -20.08 15.13
N GLU A 284 14.30 -19.25 15.96
CA GLU A 284 12.96 -19.48 16.51
C GLU A 284 11.83 -19.43 15.45
N ASN A 285 12.14 -18.93 14.26
CA ASN A 285 11.20 -18.87 13.14
C ASN A 285 11.41 -20.00 12.12
N LYS A 286 12.32 -20.93 12.40
CA LYS A 286 12.56 -22.08 11.51
C LYS A 286 11.26 -22.87 11.28
N GLY A 287 10.95 -23.13 10.01
CA GLY A 287 9.77 -23.86 9.58
C GLY A 287 8.45 -23.06 9.60
N LYS A 288 8.46 -21.82 10.09
CA LYS A 288 7.27 -20.94 10.13
C LYS A 288 6.97 -20.36 8.76
N ASN A 289 5.69 -19.98 8.57
CA ASN A 289 5.20 -19.26 7.40
C ASN A 289 5.13 -17.76 7.70
N ILE A 290 5.94 -16.99 6.98
CA ILE A 290 5.97 -15.51 7.03
C ILE A 290 5.28 -14.98 5.79
N VAL A 291 4.10 -14.39 5.94
CA VAL A 291 3.38 -13.74 4.85
C VAL A 291 3.82 -12.28 4.76
N VAL A 292 4.28 -11.86 3.59
CA VAL A 292 4.70 -10.48 3.32
C VAL A 292 3.89 -9.86 2.18
N VAL A 293 3.41 -8.64 2.37
CA VAL A 293 2.69 -7.90 1.31
C VAL A 293 3.69 -7.18 0.43
N LEU A 294 3.60 -7.42 -0.89
CA LEU A 294 4.34 -6.71 -1.94
C LEU A 294 3.35 -5.76 -2.65
N PRO A 295 3.32 -4.47 -2.29
CA PRO A 295 2.19 -3.58 -2.57
C PRO A 295 2.00 -3.22 -4.04
N ASP A 296 3.08 -3.11 -4.81
CA ASP A 296 3.05 -2.62 -6.20
C ASP A 296 4.21 -3.15 -7.06
N SER A 297 4.12 -2.88 -8.38
CA SER A 297 5.14 -3.21 -9.35
C SER A 297 6.31 -2.22 -9.32
N GLY A 298 7.50 -2.70 -9.71
CA GLY A 298 8.71 -1.90 -9.90
C GLY A 298 8.69 -0.97 -11.12
N ASP A 299 7.78 -1.18 -12.06
CA ASP A 299 7.69 -0.37 -13.29
C ASP A 299 7.55 1.13 -13.00
N ARG A 300 6.97 1.49 -11.86
CA ARG A 300 6.77 2.86 -11.39
C ARG A 300 8.03 3.51 -10.83
N TYR A 301 9.13 2.76 -10.73
CA TYR A 301 10.36 3.15 -10.02
C TYR A 301 11.63 2.95 -10.87
N LEU A 302 11.50 2.62 -12.18
CA LEU A 302 12.65 2.32 -13.03
C LEU A 302 13.64 3.49 -13.16
N SER A 303 13.16 4.74 -13.05
CA SER A 303 13.99 5.96 -13.02
C SER A 303 14.48 6.33 -11.60
N SER A 304 14.18 5.52 -10.59
CA SER A 304 14.67 5.76 -9.22
C SER A 304 16.03 5.13 -8.97
N GLU A 305 16.73 5.60 -7.94
CA GLU A 305 18.02 5.05 -7.51
C GLU A 305 17.99 3.53 -7.21
N MET A 306 16.80 2.96 -6.99
CA MET A 306 16.68 1.52 -6.79
C MET A 306 17.05 0.73 -8.04
N PHE A 307 16.77 1.25 -9.25
CA PHE A 307 17.01 0.55 -10.51
C PHE A 307 18.01 1.26 -11.43
N ALA A 308 18.39 2.51 -11.11
CA ALA A 308 19.40 3.27 -11.83
C ALA A 308 20.82 2.74 -11.64
#